data_636f2196f1721675575793dfacd787d6
#
_entry.id   636f2196f1721675575793dfacd787d6
#
_cell.length_a   1.000
_cell.length_b   1.000
_cell.length_c   1.000
_cell.angle_alpha   90.00
_cell.angle_beta   90.00
_cell.angle_gamma   90.00
#
_symmetry.space_group_name_H-M   'P 1'
#
loop_
_entity.id
_entity.type
_entity.pdbx_description
1 polymer ?
#
loop_
_entity_poly.entity_id
_entity_poly.type
_entity_poly.pdbx_seq_one_letter_code
_entity_poly.pdbx_strand_id
1 'polypeptide(L)'
;MDIESQMIVRPARNVSGSLSLPGDKSISHRYAMLAAIADGPSRLKNYSTGADCASTLGCLRSLGVTWERKTEGGNVIEVQGSGLSLSAPRQPLDCGNSGSTIRMLSGIVAGQKFGTEMAGDESLSRRPMALSGVITRSMGRRESDSSPAISVPNF
;
A
#
# COMPACT_ATOMS: atom_id res chain seq x y z
N MET A 1 -7.89 -9.14 33.91
CA MET A 1 -8.79 -8.03 34.37
C MET A 1 -8.46 -6.85 33.48
N ASP A 2 -9.12 -6.83 32.31
CA ASP A 2 -8.87 -5.77 31.32
C ASP A 2 -9.51 -4.48 31.81
N ILE A 3 -8.67 -3.48 32.09
CA ILE A 3 -9.15 -2.13 32.38
C ILE A 3 -9.56 -1.54 31.02
N GLU A 4 -10.87 -1.58 30.74
CA GLU A 4 -11.42 -0.79 29.63
C GLU A 4 -11.09 0.68 29.89
N SER A 5 -10.22 1.25 29.07
CA SER A 5 -9.89 2.68 29.14
C SER A 5 -11.09 3.47 28.62
N GLN A 6 -11.91 3.99 29.49
CA GLN A 6 -13.02 4.86 29.14
C GLN A 6 -12.49 6.28 28.88
N MET A 7 -12.80 6.81 27.71
CA MET A 7 -12.55 8.21 27.38
C MET A 7 -13.86 9.00 27.52
N ILE A 8 -13.86 10.02 28.41
CA ILE A 8 -15.01 10.90 28.58
C ILE A 8 -14.82 12.14 27.72
N VAL A 9 -15.66 12.32 26.72
CA VAL A 9 -15.69 13.53 25.88
C VAL A 9 -16.75 14.48 26.43
N ARG A 10 -16.35 15.72 26.74
CA ARG A 10 -17.26 16.78 27.22
C ARG A 10 -17.42 17.85 26.14
N PRO A 11 -18.62 18.46 26.01
CA PRO A 11 -18.81 19.56 25.08
C PRO A 11 -17.89 20.74 25.40
N ALA A 12 -17.22 21.27 24.38
CA ALA A 12 -16.45 22.50 24.47
C ALA A 12 -17.27 23.67 23.92
N ARG A 13 -17.20 24.82 24.58
CA ARG A 13 -17.89 26.05 24.14
C ARG A 13 -17.05 26.84 23.13
N ASN A 14 -15.74 26.79 23.28
CA ASN A 14 -14.78 27.44 22.38
C ASN A 14 -13.68 26.45 22.02
N VAL A 15 -13.43 26.31 20.73
CA VAL A 15 -12.31 25.53 20.20
C VAL A 15 -11.50 26.46 19.31
N SER A 16 -10.26 26.72 19.69
CA SER A 16 -9.33 27.54 18.91
C SER A 16 -7.92 26.97 19.04
N GLY A 17 -7.13 27.10 18.00
CA GLY A 17 -5.75 26.64 17.94
C GLY A 17 -5.33 26.36 16.52
N SER A 18 -4.07 26.05 16.34
CA SER A 18 -3.52 25.56 15.07
C SER A 18 -2.93 24.16 15.30
N LEU A 19 -3.12 23.30 14.31
CA LEU A 19 -2.55 21.97 14.34
C LEU A 19 -1.89 21.66 12.99
N SER A 20 -0.85 20.86 13.01
CA SER A 20 -0.24 20.32 11.81
C SER A 20 -0.80 18.93 11.56
N LEU A 21 -1.42 18.74 10.40
CA LEU A 21 -1.96 17.44 10.01
C LEU A 21 -0.86 16.53 9.47
N PRO A 22 -0.91 15.24 9.75
CA PRO A 22 -0.09 14.26 9.05
C PRO A 22 -0.47 14.21 7.57
N GLY A 23 0.41 13.67 6.75
CA GLY A 23 0.14 13.48 5.32
C GLY A 23 -1.09 12.61 5.06
N ASP A 24 -1.84 12.93 4.01
CA ASP A 24 -3.00 12.17 3.59
C ASP A 24 -2.60 10.75 3.17
N LYS A 25 -3.34 9.75 3.65
CA LYS A 25 -3.10 8.35 3.38
C LYS A 25 -3.23 8.01 1.91
N SER A 26 -4.32 8.45 1.29
CA SER A 26 -4.65 8.12 -0.10
C SER A 26 -3.69 8.77 -1.10
N ILE A 27 -3.27 9.99 -0.81
CA ILE A 27 -2.25 10.69 -1.60
C ILE A 27 -0.92 9.97 -1.45
N SER A 28 -0.53 9.61 -0.23
CA SER A 28 0.74 8.91 0.03
C SER A 28 0.87 7.60 -0.73
N HIS A 29 -0.17 6.76 -0.73
CA HIS A 29 -0.19 5.53 -1.53
C HIS A 29 0.08 5.80 -3.01
N ARG A 30 -0.71 6.72 -3.60
CA ARG A 30 -0.64 7.02 -5.04
C ARG A 30 0.71 7.58 -5.43
N TYR A 31 1.21 8.57 -4.66
CA TYR A 31 2.49 9.19 -4.99
C TYR A 31 3.65 8.22 -4.84
N ALA A 32 3.65 7.32 -3.84
CA ALA A 32 4.68 6.29 -3.73
C ALA A 32 4.69 5.35 -4.94
N MET A 33 3.51 4.91 -5.39
CA MET A 33 3.36 4.04 -6.54
C MET A 33 3.75 4.73 -7.84
N LEU A 34 3.33 5.99 -8.05
CA LEU A 34 3.73 6.77 -9.22
C LEU A 34 5.23 7.05 -9.23
N ALA A 35 5.81 7.38 -8.06
CA ALA A 35 7.25 7.57 -7.93
C ALA A 35 8.04 6.30 -8.24
N ALA A 36 7.51 5.13 -7.87
CA ALA A 36 8.15 3.84 -8.14
C ALA A 36 8.27 3.53 -9.64
N ILE A 37 7.25 3.90 -10.43
CA ILE A 37 7.19 3.68 -11.88
C ILE A 37 7.63 4.90 -12.71
N ALA A 38 8.04 5.97 -12.06
CA ALA A 38 8.64 7.13 -12.73
C ALA A 38 10.10 6.84 -13.10
N ASP A 39 10.63 7.62 -14.02
CA ASP A 39 12.06 7.61 -14.33
C ASP A 39 12.80 8.55 -13.38
N GLY A 40 13.76 8.01 -12.62
CA GLY A 40 14.63 8.79 -11.74
C GLY A 40 14.07 9.07 -10.35
N PRO A 41 14.70 10.01 -9.60
CA PRO A 41 14.38 10.25 -8.20
C PRO A 41 13.12 11.10 -8.02
N SER A 42 12.34 10.76 -6.99
CA SER A 42 11.15 11.50 -6.54
C SER A 42 11.26 11.77 -5.05
N ARG A 43 10.79 12.94 -4.61
CA ARG A 43 10.78 13.33 -3.20
C ARG A 43 9.37 13.64 -2.72
N LEU A 44 8.85 12.80 -1.83
CA LEU A 44 7.51 12.87 -1.26
C LEU A 44 7.57 13.50 0.12
N LYS A 45 7.12 14.75 0.24
CA LYS A 45 7.08 15.47 1.54
C LYS A 45 5.79 15.16 2.28
N ASN A 46 5.87 15.18 3.61
CA ASN A 46 4.74 14.91 4.50
C ASN A 46 4.03 13.57 4.20
N TYR A 47 4.83 12.51 3.97
CA TYR A 47 4.32 11.17 3.70
C TYR A 47 3.61 10.61 4.95
N SER A 48 2.45 9.98 4.78
CA SER A 48 1.70 9.39 5.89
C SER A 48 2.50 8.32 6.62
N THR A 49 2.47 8.36 7.96
CA THR A 49 3.15 7.39 8.84
C THR A 49 2.28 6.17 9.17
N GLY A 50 1.05 6.11 8.67
CA GLY A 50 0.12 5.01 8.93
C GLY A 50 0.63 3.67 8.41
N ALA A 51 0.23 2.59 9.08
CA ALA A 51 0.64 1.21 8.76
C ALA A 51 0.34 0.83 7.29
N ASP A 52 -0.81 1.25 6.77
CA ASP A 52 -1.20 0.99 5.37
C ASP A 52 -0.16 1.55 4.37
N CYS A 53 0.32 2.78 4.62
CA CYS A 53 1.33 3.41 3.77
C CYS A 53 2.71 2.75 3.93
N ALA A 54 3.00 2.22 5.12
CA ALA A 54 4.20 1.41 5.34
C ALA A 54 4.15 0.09 4.55
N SER A 55 2.99 -0.58 4.51
CA SER A 55 2.78 -1.78 3.68
C SER A 55 3.03 -1.50 2.19
N THR A 56 2.55 -0.35 1.67
CA THR A 56 2.85 0.05 0.29
C THR A 56 4.35 0.16 0.04
N LEU A 57 5.07 0.86 0.92
CA LEU A 57 6.52 1.01 0.77
C LEU A 57 7.26 -0.33 0.89
N GLY A 58 6.78 -1.24 1.75
CA GLY A 58 7.29 -2.61 1.87
C GLY A 58 7.13 -3.40 0.58
N CYS A 59 5.92 -3.39 -0.01
CA CYS A 59 5.65 -4.03 -1.28
C CYS A 59 6.52 -3.47 -2.41
N LEU A 60 6.65 -2.15 -2.50
CA LEU A 60 7.51 -1.51 -3.51
C LEU A 60 8.98 -1.93 -3.36
N ARG A 61 9.48 -2.04 -2.13
CA ARG A 61 10.84 -2.56 -1.87
C ARG A 61 10.99 -4.01 -2.34
N SER A 62 10.00 -4.86 -2.09
CA SER A 62 9.99 -6.25 -2.56
C SER A 62 9.98 -6.35 -4.08
N LEU A 63 9.43 -5.36 -4.77
CA LEU A 63 9.43 -5.21 -6.22
C LEU A 63 10.72 -4.56 -6.77
N GLY A 64 11.75 -4.37 -5.93
CA GLY A 64 13.05 -3.85 -6.33
C GLY A 64 13.17 -2.32 -6.29
N VAL A 65 12.15 -1.60 -5.86
CA VAL A 65 12.19 -0.14 -5.75
C VAL A 65 13.02 0.28 -4.53
N THR A 66 14.03 1.11 -4.73
CA THR A 66 14.82 1.69 -3.65
C THR A 66 14.15 2.95 -3.14
N TRP A 67 14.00 3.03 -1.83
CA TRP A 67 13.50 4.23 -1.17
C TRP A 67 14.13 4.41 0.22
N GLU A 68 14.21 5.65 0.66
CA GLU A 68 14.74 6.04 1.96
C GLU A 68 13.79 7.02 2.66
N ARG A 69 13.72 6.90 3.98
CA ARG A 69 13.02 7.87 4.82
C ARG A 69 14.02 8.86 5.39
N LYS A 70 13.78 10.15 5.16
CA LYS A 70 14.54 11.26 5.75
C LYS A 70 13.68 11.90 6.85
N THR A 71 14.27 12.09 8.01
CA THR A 71 13.62 12.74 9.16
C THR A 71 13.92 14.23 9.21
N GLU A 72 15.00 14.65 8.59
CA GLU A 72 15.36 16.07 8.47
C GLU A 72 14.38 16.81 7.56
N GLY A 73 13.74 17.84 8.09
CA GLY A 73 12.72 18.61 7.36
C GLY A 73 11.33 17.99 7.32
N GLY A 74 11.02 17.04 8.22
CA GLY A 74 9.73 16.38 8.34
C GLY A 74 9.75 14.94 7.85
N ASN A 75 8.55 14.38 7.62
CA ASN A 75 8.42 13.00 7.13
C ASN A 75 8.53 12.98 5.59
N VAL A 76 9.74 12.77 5.09
CA VAL A 76 10.05 12.75 3.66
C VAL A 76 10.43 11.34 3.23
N ILE A 77 9.88 10.86 2.11
CA ILE A 77 10.29 9.64 1.43
C ILE A 77 10.98 10.02 0.12
N GLU A 78 12.21 9.60 -0.07
CA GLU A 78 12.91 9.67 -1.34
C GLU A 78 12.82 8.32 -2.03
N VAL A 79 12.30 8.30 -3.25
CA VAL A 79 12.07 7.08 -4.03
C VAL A 79 12.91 7.17 -5.30
N GLN A 80 13.70 6.15 -5.57
CA GLN A 80 14.37 5.97 -6.86
C GLN A 80 13.47 5.14 -7.74
N GLY A 81 12.79 5.79 -8.69
CA GLY A 81 11.94 5.12 -9.65
C GLY A 81 12.76 4.35 -10.69
N SER A 82 12.19 3.26 -11.17
CA SER A 82 12.83 2.34 -12.12
C SER A 82 12.06 2.23 -13.46
N GLY A 83 11.19 3.22 -13.72
CA GLY A 83 10.27 3.14 -14.84
C GLY A 83 9.27 1.99 -14.67
N LEU A 84 8.80 1.44 -15.77
CA LEU A 84 7.88 0.28 -15.73
C LEU A 84 8.57 -1.07 -15.52
N SER A 85 9.89 -1.09 -15.28
CA SER A 85 10.67 -2.33 -15.13
C SER A 85 10.88 -2.65 -13.64
N LEU A 86 9.87 -3.24 -13.01
CA LEU A 86 9.98 -3.75 -11.65
C LEU A 86 10.59 -5.16 -11.63
N SER A 87 11.06 -5.60 -10.46
CA SER A 87 11.64 -6.92 -10.26
C SER A 87 10.62 -7.88 -9.67
N ALA A 88 10.66 -9.16 -10.09
CA ALA A 88 9.84 -10.19 -9.48
C ALA A 88 10.16 -10.34 -7.99
N PRO A 89 9.18 -10.28 -7.09
CA PRO A 89 9.41 -10.46 -5.67
C PRO A 89 9.72 -11.93 -5.38
N ARG A 90 10.54 -12.17 -4.35
CA ARG A 90 10.92 -13.53 -3.93
C ARG A 90 9.85 -14.22 -3.09
N GLN A 91 8.93 -13.46 -2.54
CA GLN A 91 7.84 -13.93 -1.66
C GLN A 91 6.58 -13.15 -1.98
N PRO A 92 5.39 -13.62 -1.56
CA PRO A 92 4.16 -12.86 -1.66
C PRO A 92 4.31 -11.44 -1.12
N LEU A 93 3.71 -10.47 -1.79
CA LEU A 93 3.70 -9.07 -1.36
C LEU A 93 2.76 -8.93 -0.15
N ASP A 94 3.29 -8.56 1.00
CA ASP A 94 2.52 -8.33 2.20
C ASP A 94 1.84 -6.95 2.17
N CYS A 95 0.54 -6.95 1.96
CA CYS A 95 -0.29 -5.75 1.96
C CYS A 95 -0.80 -5.36 3.36
N GLY A 96 -0.51 -6.16 4.40
CA GLY A 96 -1.02 -5.97 5.75
C GLY A 96 -2.56 -5.86 5.75
N ASN A 97 -3.10 -4.81 6.36
CA ASN A 97 -4.54 -4.50 6.35
C ASN A 97 -4.94 -3.53 5.23
N SER A 98 -4.06 -3.23 4.29
CA SER A 98 -4.26 -2.15 3.33
C SER A 98 -5.00 -2.58 2.08
N GLY A 99 -6.32 -2.34 2.06
CA GLY A 99 -7.13 -2.48 0.84
C GLY A 99 -6.70 -1.56 -0.30
N SER A 100 -6.12 -0.40 0.02
CA SER A 100 -5.58 0.53 -0.98
C SER A 100 -4.32 -0.03 -1.64
N THR A 101 -3.41 -0.59 -0.84
CA THR A 101 -2.19 -1.23 -1.35
C THR A 101 -2.53 -2.33 -2.32
N ILE A 102 -3.33 -3.33 -1.90
CA ILE A 102 -3.60 -4.50 -2.72
C ILE A 102 -4.33 -4.13 -4.03
N ARG A 103 -5.33 -3.23 -3.98
CA ARG A 103 -6.11 -2.86 -5.17
C ARG A 103 -5.36 -1.99 -6.17
N MET A 104 -4.60 -1.02 -5.70
CA MET A 104 -3.87 -0.12 -6.62
C MET A 104 -2.60 -0.77 -7.15
N LEU A 105 -1.86 -1.48 -6.27
CA LEU A 105 -0.62 -2.13 -6.68
C LEU A 105 -0.86 -3.30 -7.63
N SER A 106 -2.00 -4.00 -7.51
CA SER A 106 -2.37 -5.06 -8.46
C SER A 106 -2.42 -4.57 -9.91
N GLY A 107 -2.87 -3.31 -10.12
CA GLY A 107 -2.86 -2.70 -11.45
C GLY A 107 -1.45 -2.48 -12.01
N ILE A 108 -0.50 -2.09 -11.17
CA ILE A 108 0.90 -1.92 -11.58
C ILE A 108 1.55 -3.27 -11.86
N VAL A 109 1.32 -4.25 -10.99
CA VAL A 109 1.89 -5.59 -11.11
C VAL A 109 1.32 -6.33 -12.32
N ALA A 110 0.04 -6.14 -12.64
CA ALA A 110 -0.58 -6.72 -13.83
C ALA A 110 0.10 -6.32 -15.15
N GLY A 111 0.75 -5.18 -15.20
CA GLY A 111 1.53 -4.73 -16.36
C GLY A 111 2.98 -5.23 -16.40
N GLN A 112 3.40 -6.06 -15.44
CA GLN A 112 4.76 -6.58 -15.41
C GLN A 112 4.88 -7.91 -16.15
N LYS A 113 6.12 -8.29 -16.51
CA LYS A 113 6.44 -9.57 -17.20
C LYS A 113 6.69 -10.72 -16.22
N PHE A 114 6.14 -10.64 -15.00
CA PHE A 114 6.24 -11.70 -13.99
C PHE A 114 4.93 -11.83 -13.22
N GLY A 115 4.63 -13.02 -12.74
CA GLY A 115 3.54 -13.25 -11.82
C GLY A 115 3.99 -13.03 -10.37
N THR A 116 3.06 -12.63 -9.51
CA THR A 116 3.28 -12.53 -8.06
C THR A 116 2.00 -12.80 -7.29
N GLU A 117 2.17 -13.14 -6.04
CA GLU A 117 1.08 -13.25 -5.07
C GLU A 117 1.05 -12.02 -4.19
N MET A 118 -0.16 -11.60 -3.80
CA MET A 118 -0.38 -10.52 -2.86
C MET A 118 -1.22 -11.06 -1.71
N ALA A 119 -0.74 -10.92 -0.50
CA ALA A 119 -1.38 -11.38 0.72
C ALA A 119 -1.73 -10.20 1.63
N GLY A 120 -2.64 -10.43 2.55
CA GLY A 120 -2.99 -9.50 3.60
C GLY A 120 -3.41 -10.23 4.86
N ASP A 121 -3.70 -9.47 5.92
CA ASP A 121 -4.19 -10.04 7.16
C ASP A 121 -5.61 -10.63 7.02
N GLU A 122 -6.09 -11.26 8.09
CA GLU A 122 -7.43 -11.88 8.11
C GLU A 122 -8.55 -10.87 7.80
N SER A 123 -8.42 -9.63 8.27
CA SER A 123 -9.41 -8.57 8.01
C SER A 123 -9.44 -8.16 6.54
N LEU A 124 -8.29 -8.06 5.89
CA LEU A 124 -8.20 -7.76 4.46
C LEU A 124 -8.72 -8.91 3.62
N SER A 125 -8.42 -10.14 4.01
CA SER A 125 -8.83 -11.37 3.31
C SER A 125 -10.34 -11.56 3.27
N ARG A 126 -11.07 -11.05 4.26
CA ARG A 126 -12.56 -11.11 4.33
C ARG A 126 -13.23 -10.04 3.48
N ARG A 127 -12.52 -9.07 2.96
CA ARG A 127 -13.11 -7.98 2.17
C ARG A 127 -13.45 -8.46 0.76
N PRO A 128 -14.64 -8.11 0.22
CA PRO A 128 -14.97 -8.47 -1.15
C PRO A 128 -14.00 -7.79 -2.12
N MET A 129 -13.32 -8.62 -2.91
CA MET A 129 -12.32 -8.19 -3.89
C MET A 129 -12.87 -8.33 -5.32
N ALA A 130 -14.15 -8.00 -5.52
CA ALA A 130 -14.86 -8.22 -6.77
C ALA A 130 -14.16 -7.63 -8.02
N LEU A 131 -13.50 -6.48 -7.88
CA LEU A 131 -12.76 -5.87 -8.97
C LEU A 131 -11.47 -6.62 -9.29
N SER A 132 -10.78 -7.12 -8.25
CA SER A 132 -9.61 -7.98 -8.44
C SER A 132 -10.00 -9.37 -8.92
N GLY A 133 -11.21 -9.86 -8.58
CA GLY A 133 -11.79 -11.07 -9.13
C GLY A 133 -12.02 -11.01 -10.64
N VAL A 134 -12.36 -9.85 -11.20
CA VAL A 134 -12.47 -9.66 -12.65
C VAL A 134 -11.09 -9.71 -13.31
N ILE A 135 -10.08 -9.08 -12.73
CA ILE A 135 -8.70 -9.13 -13.23
C ILE A 135 -8.16 -10.56 -13.14
N THR A 136 -8.35 -11.24 -12.00
CA THR A 136 -7.91 -12.64 -11.83
C THR A 136 -8.70 -13.64 -12.68
N ARG A 137 -9.99 -13.40 -12.98
CA ARG A 137 -10.81 -14.22 -13.86
C ARG A 137 -10.40 -14.12 -15.33
N SER A 138 -10.10 -12.92 -15.81
CA SER A 138 -9.54 -12.71 -17.15
C SER A 138 -8.18 -13.37 -17.32
N MET A 139 -7.50 -13.69 -16.24
CA MET A 139 -6.18 -14.30 -16.13
C MET A 139 -6.21 -15.83 -15.85
N GLY A 140 -7.37 -16.48 -15.91
CA GLY A 140 -7.50 -17.94 -15.93
C GLY A 140 -7.51 -18.65 -14.57
N ARG A 141 -7.67 -17.95 -13.45
CA ARG A 141 -7.78 -18.58 -12.12
C ARG A 141 -9.17 -19.20 -11.89
N ARG A 142 -9.21 -20.45 -11.42
CA ARG A 142 -10.46 -21.13 -11.01
C ARG A 142 -10.88 -20.69 -9.60
N GLU A 143 -12.19 -20.56 -9.38
CA GLU A 143 -12.82 -20.14 -8.09
C GLU A 143 -12.61 -21.11 -6.91
N SER A 144 -11.93 -22.25 -7.12
CA SER A 144 -11.81 -23.32 -6.11
C SER A 144 -10.61 -23.18 -5.15
N ASP A 145 -9.74 -22.18 -5.35
CA ASP A 145 -8.61 -21.98 -4.45
C ASP A 145 -9.00 -21.07 -3.30
N SER A 146 -9.21 -21.65 -2.15
CA SER A 146 -9.57 -21.00 -0.88
C SER A 146 -8.43 -20.20 -0.22
N SER A 147 -7.35 -19.95 -0.92
CA SER A 147 -6.22 -19.17 -0.41
C SER A 147 -6.49 -17.67 -0.48
N PRO A 148 -6.24 -16.88 0.59
CA PRO A 148 -6.49 -15.44 0.62
C PRO A 148 -5.49 -14.62 -0.23
N ALA A 149 -4.63 -15.27 -0.99
CA ALA A 149 -3.66 -14.63 -1.87
C ALA A 149 -4.26 -14.32 -3.25
N ILE A 150 -4.02 -13.11 -3.74
CA ILE A 150 -4.31 -12.73 -5.13
C ILE A 150 -3.08 -13.07 -5.96
N SER A 151 -3.21 -14.01 -6.88
CA SER A 151 -2.19 -14.31 -7.87
C SER A 151 -2.39 -13.42 -9.09
N VAL A 152 -1.37 -12.70 -9.49
CA VAL A 152 -1.33 -11.89 -10.71
C VAL A 152 -0.41 -12.60 -11.71
N PRO A 153 -0.97 -13.31 -12.69
CA PRO A 153 -0.17 -14.04 -13.70
C PRO A 153 0.52 -13.10 -14.69
N ASN A 154 1.49 -13.64 -15.41
CA ASN A 154 2.13 -12.96 -16.53
C ASN A 154 1.17 -12.83 -17.73
N PHE A 155 1.30 -11.75 -18.48
CA PHE A 155 0.83 -11.62 -19.86
C PHE A 155 1.94 -11.98 -20.85
#